data_adf2e28bfb1d27bb4f64995ab0734238
#
_entry.id   adf2e28bfb1d27bb4f64995ab0734238
#
_cell.length_a   1.000
_cell.length_b   1.000
_cell.length_c   1.000
_cell.angle_alpha   90.00
_cell.angle_beta   90.00
_cell.angle_gamma   90.00
#
_symmetry.space_group_name_H-M   'P 1'
#
loop_
_entity.id
_entity.type
_entity.pdbx_description
1 polymer ?
#
loop_
_entity_poly.entity_id
_entity_poly.type
_entity_poly.pdbx_seq_one_letter_code
_entity_poly.pdbx_strand_id
1 'polypeptide(L)'
;MDTIHYMMDNAGYLATLTFQHLWLVLLAVGLAILIGVPLGVLIVRHKWLATPVLGLATLVLTIPSIALFGLMIPLFSLVGQGIGALPAITAVFLYSLLPIVRNTHTALDSLPPGLREAGRGIGMTFWQRLRWVEIPMALPVIFGGIRTAVVMNIGVMAIAAVIGAGGLGLLLLNGIGGSDIRMLIAGAVMICLLAVVLDWLLHRLQIALTPKGIR
;
A
#
# COMPACT_ATOMS: atom_id res chain seq x y z
N MET A 1 -2.35 -1.91 33.75
CA MET A 1 -3.69 -2.56 33.80
C MET A 1 -4.76 -1.73 33.10
N ASP A 2 -4.68 -0.42 33.16
CA ASP A 2 -5.74 0.45 32.63
C ASP A 2 -6.00 0.39 31.12
N THR A 3 -4.95 0.18 30.29
CA THR A 3 -5.12 0.08 28.83
C THR A 3 -5.87 -1.17 28.39
N ILE A 4 -5.62 -2.31 29.06
CA ILE A 4 -6.29 -3.58 28.74
C ILE A 4 -7.78 -3.48 29.10
N HIS A 5 -8.11 -2.92 30.27
CA HIS A 5 -9.51 -2.67 30.64
C HIS A 5 -10.18 -1.74 29.63
N TYR A 6 -9.52 -0.63 29.25
CA TYR A 6 -10.03 0.26 28.22
C TYR A 6 -10.35 -0.49 26.92
N MET A 7 -9.44 -1.37 26.47
CA MET A 7 -9.65 -2.14 25.24
C MET A 7 -10.81 -3.14 25.35
N MET A 8 -10.97 -3.78 26.50
CA MET A 8 -12.10 -4.71 26.75
C MET A 8 -13.44 -3.98 26.81
N ASP A 9 -13.51 -2.88 27.51
CA ASP A 9 -14.74 -2.07 27.68
C ASP A 9 -15.16 -1.43 26.37
N ASN A 10 -14.22 -1.14 25.47
CA ASN A 10 -14.47 -0.49 24.16
C ASN A 10 -14.28 -1.43 22.96
N ALA A 11 -14.34 -2.75 23.16
CA ALA A 11 -14.01 -3.73 22.11
C ALA A 11 -14.83 -3.54 20.82
N GLY A 12 -16.12 -3.26 20.92
CA GLY A 12 -16.99 -2.99 19.77
C GLY A 12 -16.58 -1.73 18.99
N TYR A 13 -16.22 -0.66 19.69
CA TYR A 13 -15.72 0.57 19.08
C TYR A 13 -14.37 0.35 18.39
N LEU A 14 -13.45 -0.34 19.04
CA LEU A 14 -12.14 -0.70 18.47
C LEU A 14 -12.29 -1.58 17.23
N ALA A 15 -13.21 -2.55 17.23
CA ALA A 15 -13.50 -3.39 16.07
C ALA A 15 -14.02 -2.55 14.89
N THR A 16 -14.91 -1.62 15.15
CA THR A 16 -15.45 -0.72 14.11
C THR A 16 -14.36 0.15 13.49
N LEU A 17 -13.50 0.76 14.32
CA LEU A 17 -12.38 1.57 13.82
C LEU A 17 -11.34 0.73 13.07
N THR A 18 -11.09 -0.49 13.52
CA THR A 18 -10.19 -1.44 12.84
C THR A 18 -10.72 -1.80 11.46
N PHE A 19 -12.00 -2.13 11.36
CA PHE A 19 -12.63 -2.45 10.07
C PHE A 19 -12.60 -1.24 9.12
N GLN A 20 -12.93 -0.06 9.62
CA GLN A 20 -12.87 1.17 8.83
C GLN A 20 -11.45 1.44 8.33
N HIS A 21 -10.45 1.32 9.22
CA HIS A 21 -9.04 1.52 8.87
C HIS A 21 -8.58 0.52 7.80
N LEU A 22 -8.89 -0.76 8.01
CA LEU A 22 -8.59 -1.84 7.07
C LEU A 22 -9.19 -1.58 5.69
N TRP A 23 -10.47 -1.20 5.65
CA TRP A 23 -11.17 -0.90 4.40
C TRP A 23 -10.52 0.24 3.62
N LEU A 24 -10.19 1.35 4.30
CA LEU A 24 -9.54 2.52 3.69
C LEU A 24 -8.17 2.15 3.10
N VAL A 25 -7.35 1.40 3.84
CA VAL A 25 -6.03 0.95 3.37
C VAL A 25 -6.17 -0.01 2.21
N LEU A 26 -7.05 -1.03 2.30
CA LEU A 26 -7.21 -2.02 1.25
C LEU A 26 -7.72 -1.39 -0.05
N LEU A 27 -8.63 -0.41 0.03
CA LEU A 27 -9.12 0.29 -1.14
C LEU A 27 -8.00 1.12 -1.80
N ALA A 28 -7.26 1.89 -1.02
CA ALA A 28 -6.17 2.72 -1.52
C ALA A 28 -5.04 1.88 -2.14
N VAL A 29 -4.55 0.86 -1.43
CA VAL A 29 -3.47 -0.01 -1.91
C VAL A 29 -3.96 -0.93 -3.03
N GLY A 30 -5.20 -1.40 -2.98
CA GLY A 30 -5.82 -2.18 -4.06
C GLY A 30 -5.85 -1.42 -5.38
N LEU A 31 -6.26 -0.16 -5.36
CA LEU A 31 -6.19 0.73 -6.54
C LEU A 31 -4.74 0.93 -7.00
N ALA A 32 -3.80 1.07 -6.05
CA ALA A 32 -2.39 1.22 -6.39
C ALA A 32 -1.79 -0.06 -6.99
N ILE A 33 -2.22 -1.25 -6.61
CA ILE A 33 -1.84 -2.50 -7.25
C ILE A 33 -2.40 -2.56 -8.68
N LEU A 34 -3.68 -2.24 -8.83
CA LEU A 34 -4.38 -2.27 -10.13
C LEU A 34 -3.73 -1.34 -11.17
N ILE A 35 -3.21 -0.21 -10.75
CA ILE A 35 -2.54 0.77 -11.62
C ILE A 35 -1.04 0.58 -11.63
N GLY A 36 -0.42 0.38 -10.47
CA GLY A 36 1.03 0.36 -10.30
C GLY A 36 1.70 -0.88 -10.89
N VAL A 37 1.08 -2.06 -10.80
CA VAL A 37 1.65 -3.26 -11.42
C VAL A 37 1.65 -3.16 -12.95
N PRO A 38 0.54 -2.82 -13.64
CA PRO A 38 0.57 -2.56 -15.07
C PRO A 38 1.53 -1.45 -15.49
N LEU A 39 1.63 -0.37 -14.69
CA LEU A 39 2.58 0.72 -14.95
C LEU A 39 4.03 0.23 -14.83
N GLY A 40 4.35 -0.60 -13.83
CA GLY A 40 5.64 -1.25 -13.67
C GLY A 40 6.01 -2.12 -14.89
N VAL A 41 5.06 -2.91 -15.41
CA VAL A 41 5.23 -3.68 -16.64
C VAL A 41 5.46 -2.76 -17.84
N LEU A 42 4.69 -1.68 -17.95
CA LEU A 42 4.79 -0.72 -19.05
C LEU A 42 6.17 -0.09 -19.15
N ILE A 43 6.75 0.34 -18.02
CA ILE A 43 8.07 0.99 -17.98
C ILE A 43 9.23 0.01 -18.25
N VAL A 44 9.04 -1.30 -18.02
CA VAL A 44 9.99 -2.34 -18.47
C VAL A 44 10.00 -2.45 -19.98
N ARG A 45 8.82 -2.37 -20.61
CA ARG A 45 8.66 -2.42 -22.07
C ARG A 45 9.18 -1.16 -22.75
N HIS A 46 8.94 0.00 -22.14
CA HIS A 46 9.27 1.32 -22.67
C HIS A 46 10.26 2.02 -21.73
N LYS A 47 11.54 1.66 -21.79
CA LYS A 47 12.58 2.09 -20.86
C LYS A 47 12.70 3.61 -20.69
N TRP A 48 12.35 4.39 -21.73
CA TRP A 48 12.37 5.86 -21.67
C TRP A 48 11.35 6.44 -20.67
N LEU A 49 10.29 5.68 -20.34
CA LEU A 49 9.28 6.05 -19.35
C LEU A 49 9.75 5.75 -17.89
N ALA A 50 10.75 4.90 -17.70
CA ALA A 50 11.15 4.47 -16.36
C ALA A 50 11.61 5.64 -15.50
N THR A 51 12.51 6.49 -16.01
CA THR A 51 13.04 7.65 -15.29
C THR A 51 11.94 8.65 -14.90
N PRO A 52 11.07 9.15 -15.81
CA PRO A 52 10.04 10.11 -15.43
C PRO A 52 8.97 9.50 -14.50
N VAL A 53 8.54 8.26 -14.73
CA VAL A 53 7.51 7.62 -13.89
C VAL A 53 8.02 7.36 -12.47
N LEU A 54 9.21 6.76 -12.33
CA LEU A 54 9.80 6.52 -11.02
C LEU A 54 10.22 7.83 -10.33
N GLY A 55 10.67 8.82 -11.08
CA GLY A 55 10.98 10.15 -10.59
C GLY A 55 9.75 10.84 -10.02
N LEU A 56 8.63 10.83 -10.74
CA LEU A 56 7.38 11.42 -10.29
C LEU A 56 6.83 10.72 -9.03
N ALA A 57 6.84 9.39 -9.03
CA ALA A 57 6.41 8.62 -7.86
C ALA A 57 7.32 8.88 -6.64
N THR A 58 8.63 9.08 -6.87
CA THR A 58 9.58 9.45 -5.81
C THR A 58 9.28 10.85 -5.28
N LEU A 59 9.03 11.83 -6.14
CA LEU A 59 8.65 13.18 -5.72
C LEU A 59 7.41 13.17 -4.83
N VAL A 60 6.38 12.40 -5.20
CA VAL A 60 5.19 12.25 -4.36
C VAL A 60 5.54 11.71 -2.98
N LEU A 61 6.38 10.68 -2.89
CA LEU A 61 6.76 10.08 -1.61
C LEU A 61 7.62 11.01 -0.74
N THR A 62 8.31 12.01 -1.32
CA THR A 62 9.08 12.99 -0.54
C THR A 62 8.21 14.06 0.11
N ILE A 63 6.96 14.24 -0.34
CA ILE A 63 6.03 15.17 0.30
C ILE A 63 5.67 14.62 1.69
N PRO A 64 5.78 15.37 2.79
CA PRO A 64 5.32 14.91 4.10
C PRO A 64 3.84 14.52 4.06
N SER A 65 3.47 13.38 4.69
CA SER A 65 2.10 12.84 4.59
C SER A 65 1.02 13.83 5.01
N ILE A 66 1.26 14.56 6.10
CA ILE A 66 0.30 15.56 6.58
C ILE A 66 0.13 16.71 5.56
N ALA A 67 1.21 17.07 4.84
CA ALA A 67 1.14 18.07 3.79
C ALA A 67 0.38 17.57 2.57
N LEU A 68 0.60 16.29 2.18
CA LEU A 68 -0.12 15.69 1.06
C LEU A 68 -1.62 15.60 1.36
N PHE A 69 -2.01 15.19 2.58
CA PHE A 69 -3.41 15.22 3.00
C PHE A 69 -3.98 16.64 2.90
N GLY A 70 -3.24 17.66 3.38
CA GLY A 70 -3.64 19.05 3.28
C GLY A 70 -3.81 19.54 1.84
N LEU A 71 -2.94 19.11 0.92
CA LEU A 71 -3.04 19.44 -0.51
C LEU A 71 -4.26 18.80 -1.20
N MET A 72 -4.71 17.64 -0.70
CA MET A 72 -5.92 16.97 -1.23
C MET A 72 -7.21 17.74 -0.85
N ILE A 73 -7.23 18.47 0.27
CA ILE A 73 -8.43 19.21 0.73
C ILE A 73 -8.95 20.18 -0.34
N PRO A 74 -8.18 21.17 -0.83
CA PRO A 74 -8.67 22.11 -1.84
C PRO A 74 -9.03 21.41 -3.15
N LEU A 75 -8.27 20.38 -3.54
CA LEU A 75 -8.52 19.64 -4.76
C LEU A 75 -9.90 18.95 -4.74
N PHE A 76 -10.22 18.26 -3.65
CA PHE A 76 -11.50 17.56 -3.50
C PHE A 76 -12.64 18.45 -3.01
N SER A 77 -12.36 19.62 -2.48
CA SER A 77 -13.39 20.62 -2.15
C SER A 77 -14.14 21.11 -3.39
N LEU A 78 -13.50 21.08 -4.57
CA LEU A 78 -14.14 21.41 -5.86
C LEU A 78 -15.32 20.47 -6.18
N VAL A 79 -15.32 19.27 -5.65
CA VAL A 79 -16.39 18.28 -5.81
C VAL A 79 -17.18 18.04 -4.52
N GLY A 80 -17.04 18.93 -3.54
CA GLY A 80 -17.73 18.85 -2.25
C GLY A 80 -17.24 17.76 -1.29
N GLN A 81 -16.05 17.20 -1.53
CA GLN A 81 -15.48 16.04 -0.80
C GLN A 81 -14.08 16.34 -0.22
N GLY A 82 -13.83 17.60 0.19
CA GLY A 82 -12.49 18.03 0.63
C GLY A 82 -12.00 17.38 1.93
N ILE A 83 -12.88 16.85 2.77
CA ILE A 83 -12.55 16.24 4.07
C ILE A 83 -13.12 14.82 4.09
N GLY A 84 -12.41 13.89 4.73
CA GLY A 84 -12.88 12.51 4.92
C GLY A 84 -12.12 11.46 4.13
N ALA A 85 -12.81 10.39 3.76
CA ALA A 85 -12.21 9.19 3.20
C ALA A 85 -11.58 9.40 1.81
N LEU A 86 -12.23 10.18 0.93
CA LEU A 86 -11.79 10.30 -0.47
C LEU A 86 -10.40 10.94 -0.61
N PRO A 87 -10.10 12.12 -0.01
CA PRO A 87 -8.75 12.68 -0.04
C PRO A 87 -7.72 11.79 0.66
N ALA A 88 -8.11 11.08 1.73
CA ALA A 88 -7.22 10.15 2.43
C ALA A 88 -6.84 8.96 1.55
N ILE A 89 -7.82 8.30 0.91
CA ILE A 89 -7.61 7.18 -0.01
C ILE A 89 -6.71 7.61 -1.17
N THR A 90 -6.94 8.79 -1.74
CA THR A 90 -6.15 9.31 -2.86
C THR A 90 -4.70 9.55 -2.46
N ALA A 91 -4.43 10.17 -1.32
CA ALA A 91 -3.07 10.39 -0.84
C ALA A 91 -2.33 9.08 -0.56
N VAL A 92 -2.98 8.12 0.11
CA VAL A 92 -2.43 6.79 0.40
C VAL A 92 -2.22 5.97 -0.88
N PHE A 93 -3.12 6.06 -1.85
CA PHE A 93 -2.94 5.49 -3.18
C PHE A 93 -1.66 6.03 -3.84
N LEU A 94 -1.46 7.35 -3.85
CA LEU A 94 -0.27 7.97 -4.43
C LEU A 94 1.03 7.50 -3.74
N TYR A 95 1.04 7.40 -2.41
CA TYR A 95 2.18 6.87 -1.67
C TYR A 95 2.47 5.40 -1.98
N SER A 96 1.42 4.61 -2.24
CA SER A 96 1.55 3.20 -2.58
C SER A 96 2.17 2.95 -3.95
N LEU A 97 2.09 3.93 -4.87
CA LEU A 97 2.55 3.74 -6.24
C LEU A 97 4.06 3.47 -6.32
N LEU A 98 4.89 4.23 -5.57
CA LEU A 98 6.34 4.08 -5.69
C LEU A 98 6.84 2.67 -5.36
N PRO A 99 6.54 2.09 -4.16
CA PRO A 99 7.01 0.75 -3.82
C PRO A 99 6.47 -0.31 -4.79
N ILE A 100 5.22 -0.19 -5.25
CA ILE A 100 4.61 -1.16 -6.15
C ILE A 100 5.22 -1.06 -7.56
N VAL A 101 5.29 0.13 -8.15
CA VAL A 101 5.84 0.35 -9.50
C VAL A 101 7.31 -0.02 -9.54
N ARG A 102 8.09 0.46 -8.54
CA ARG A 102 9.54 0.21 -8.48
C ARG A 102 9.85 -1.28 -8.34
N ASN A 103 9.19 -1.98 -7.42
CA ASN A 103 9.45 -3.40 -7.24
C ASN A 103 8.98 -4.23 -8.45
N THR A 104 7.86 -3.87 -9.08
CA THR A 104 7.41 -4.52 -10.32
C THR A 104 8.41 -4.32 -11.45
N HIS A 105 8.89 -3.09 -11.64
CA HIS A 105 9.92 -2.77 -12.63
C HIS A 105 11.21 -3.56 -12.35
N THR A 106 11.74 -3.47 -11.12
CA THR A 106 12.98 -4.16 -10.73
C THR A 106 12.86 -5.67 -10.89
N ALA A 107 11.74 -6.25 -10.43
CA ALA A 107 11.49 -7.69 -10.54
C ALA A 107 11.55 -8.20 -11.97
N LEU A 108 10.92 -7.46 -12.88
CA LEU A 108 10.89 -7.85 -14.29
C LEU A 108 12.20 -7.52 -15.00
N ASP A 109 12.84 -6.37 -14.73
CA ASP A 109 14.07 -5.96 -15.41
C ASP A 109 15.28 -6.81 -15.01
N SER A 110 15.30 -7.34 -13.78
CA SER A 110 16.37 -8.20 -13.25
C SER A 110 16.29 -9.66 -13.68
N LEU A 111 15.27 -10.07 -14.42
CA LEU A 111 15.19 -11.46 -14.93
C LEU A 111 16.32 -11.78 -15.91
N PRO A 112 16.92 -12.98 -15.82
CA PRO A 112 17.99 -13.40 -16.72
C PRO A 112 17.61 -13.25 -18.19
N PRO A 113 18.45 -12.62 -19.04
CA PRO A 113 18.15 -12.42 -20.47
C PRO A 113 17.84 -13.73 -21.21
N GLY A 114 18.51 -14.82 -20.84
CA GLY A 114 18.28 -16.14 -21.44
C GLY A 114 16.86 -16.66 -21.33
N LEU A 115 16.12 -16.29 -20.28
CA LEU A 115 14.69 -16.62 -20.16
C LEU A 115 13.86 -15.96 -21.26
N ARG A 116 14.16 -14.70 -21.55
CA ARG A 116 13.49 -13.95 -22.61
C ARG A 116 13.86 -14.48 -24.00
N GLU A 117 15.12 -14.85 -24.19
CA GLU A 117 15.63 -15.43 -25.44
C GLU A 117 15.01 -16.81 -25.69
N ALA A 118 14.99 -17.68 -24.67
CA ALA A 118 14.35 -18.99 -24.77
C ALA A 118 12.86 -18.88 -25.14
N GLY A 119 12.13 -17.98 -24.47
CA GLY A 119 10.72 -17.72 -24.80
C GLY A 119 10.52 -17.23 -26.24
N ARG A 120 11.41 -16.37 -26.75
CA ARG A 120 11.39 -15.92 -28.15
C ARG A 120 11.73 -17.07 -29.12
N GLY A 121 12.72 -17.89 -28.74
CA GLY A 121 13.16 -19.01 -29.58
C GLY A 121 12.05 -20.04 -29.84
N ILE A 122 11.14 -20.26 -28.89
CA ILE A 122 9.96 -21.12 -29.06
C ILE A 122 8.72 -20.37 -29.61
N GLY A 123 8.89 -19.12 -30.07
CA GLY A 123 7.84 -18.35 -30.72
C GLY A 123 6.82 -17.67 -29.78
N MET A 124 7.11 -17.50 -28.49
CA MET A 124 6.21 -16.79 -27.58
C MET A 124 6.08 -15.31 -27.95
N THR A 125 4.85 -14.83 -28.01
CA THR A 125 4.57 -13.38 -28.06
C THR A 125 4.97 -12.70 -26.75
N PHE A 126 5.07 -11.37 -26.73
CA PHE A 126 5.35 -10.58 -25.53
C PHE A 126 4.40 -10.93 -24.36
N TRP A 127 3.10 -10.96 -24.63
CA TRP A 127 2.08 -11.23 -23.61
C TRP A 127 2.11 -12.67 -23.08
N GLN A 128 2.38 -13.64 -23.97
CA GLN A 128 2.56 -15.05 -23.55
C GLN A 128 3.76 -15.19 -22.62
N ARG A 129 4.91 -14.64 -23.02
CA ARG A 129 6.13 -14.66 -22.22
C ARG A 129 5.94 -13.93 -20.88
N LEU A 130 5.33 -12.73 -20.89
CA LEU A 130 5.04 -11.96 -19.68
C LEU A 130 4.18 -12.78 -18.70
N ARG A 131 3.07 -13.35 -19.19
CA ARG A 131 2.10 -14.05 -18.33
C ARG A 131 2.60 -15.41 -17.83
N TRP A 132 3.27 -16.16 -18.68
CA TRP A 132 3.62 -17.56 -18.39
C TRP A 132 5.03 -17.73 -17.84
N VAL A 133 5.93 -16.78 -18.03
CA VAL A 133 7.33 -16.87 -17.63
C VAL A 133 7.73 -15.73 -16.72
N GLU A 134 7.64 -14.48 -17.18
CA GLU A 134 8.23 -13.34 -16.50
C GLU A 134 7.47 -13.00 -15.20
N ILE A 135 6.14 -12.86 -15.22
CA ILE A 135 5.35 -12.56 -14.01
C ILE A 135 5.47 -13.64 -12.94
N PRO A 136 5.32 -14.96 -13.24
CA PRO A 136 5.48 -15.97 -12.21
C PRO A 136 6.84 -15.95 -11.53
N MET A 137 7.92 -15.65 -12.25
CA MET A 137 9.26 -15.52 -11.68
C MET A 137 9.47 -14.23 -10.91
N ALA A 138 8.80 -13.16 -11.33
CA ALA A 138 8.87 -11.85 -10.69
C ALA A 138 7.97 -11.71 -9.44
N LEU A 139 7.00 -12.62 -9.25
CA LEU A 139 5.99 -12.56 -8.18
C LEU A 139 6.57 -12.29 -6.78
N PRO A 140 7.63 -12.97 -6.32
CA PRO A 140 8.14 -12.75 -4.98
C PRO A 140 8.56 -11.30 -4.72
N VAL A 141 9.19 -10.66 -5.71
CA VAL A 141 9.67 -9.27 -5.60
C VAL A 141 8.52 -8.28 -5.76
N ILE A 142 7.55 -8.56 -6.65
CA ILE A 142 6.33 -7.76 -6.80
C ILE A 142 5.55 -7.74 -5.47
N PHE A 143 5.36 -8.91 -4.86
CA PHE A 143 4.72 -9.01 -3.54
C PHE A 143 5.52 -8.28 -2.44
N GLY A 144 6.84 -8.27 -2.51
CA GLY A 144 7.68 -7.45 -1.63
C GLY A 144 7.30 -5.97 -1.68
N GLY A 145 7.09 -5.43 -2.89
CA GLY A 145 6.62 -4.06 -3.09
C GLY A 145 5.21 -3.81 -2.54
N ILE A 146 4.29 -4.75 -2.76
CA ILE A 146 2.91 -4.68 -2.24
C ILE A 146 2.91 -4.71 -0.71
N ARG A 147 3.66 -5.61 -0.08
CA ARG A 147 3.78 -5.72 1.37
C ARG A 147 4.35 -4.43 1.98
N THR A 148 5.40 -3.90 1.37
CA THR A 148 5.98 -2.61 1.78
C THR A 148 4.92 -1.50 1.70
N ALA A 149 4.16 -1.42 0.62
CA ALA A 149 3.09 -0.44 0.46
C ALA A 149 2.02 -0.58 1.54
N VAL A 150 1.55 -1.79 1.84
CA VAL A 150 0.51 -2.05 2.86
C VAL A 150 1.01 -1.65 4.24
N VAL A 151 2.17 -2.15 4.67
CA VAL A 151 2.69 -1.90 6.03
C VAL A 151 2.95 -0.40 6.24
N MET A 152 3.61 0.25 5.30
CA MET A 152 3.87 1.69 5.36
C MET A 152 2.56 2.49 5.43
N ASN A 153 1.59 2.15 4.60
CA ASN A 153 0.37 2.93 4.47
C ASN A 153 -0.68 2.66 5.56
N ILE A 154 -0.57 1.58 6.33
CA ILE A 154 -1.33 1.44 7.58
C ILE A 154 -0.93 2.56 8.55
N GLY A 155 0.35 2.86 8.69
CA GLY A 155 0.81 3.98 9.52
C GLY A 155 0.42 5.35 8.96
N VAL A 156 0.58 5.55 7.66
CA VAL A 156 0.21 6.81 6.98
C VAL A 156 -1.30 7.07 7.08
N MET A 157 -2.15 6.05 6.90
CA MET A 157 -3.61 6.17 7.01
C MET A 157 -4.05 6.57 8.44
N ALA A 158 -3.28 6.24 9.48
CA ALA A 158 -3.59 6.70 10.84
C ALA A 158 -3.50 8.23 10.95
N ILE A 159 -2.58 8.87 10.22
CA ILE A 159 -2.45 10.33 10.19
C ILE A 159 -3.66 10.98 9.48
N ALA A 160 -4.29 10.28 8.54
CA ALA A 160 -5.46 10.78 7.82
C ALA A 160 -6.69 11.05 8.71
N ALA A 161 -6.69 10.57 9.95
CA ALA A 161 -7.69 10.94 10.95
C ALA A 161 -7.76 12.48 11.18
N VAL A 162 -6.64 13.19 10.99
CA VAL A 162 -6.57 14.67 11.10
C VAL A 162 -7.48 15.36 10.08
N ILE A 163 -7.67 14.76 8.91
CA ILE A 163 -8.57 15.27 7.87
C ILE A 163 -9.95 14.58 7.88
N GLY A 164 -10.30 13.90 8.98
CA GLY A 164 -11.62 13.31 9.17
C GLY A 164 -11.82 11.97 8.45
N ALA A 165 -10.76 11.26 8.04
CA ALA A 165 -10.89 9.96 7.39
C ALA A 165 -11.40 8.85 8.32
N GLY A 166 -11.25 9.03 9.63
CA GLY A 166 -11.64 8.01 10.61
C GLY A 166 -10.58 6.93 10.84
N GLY A 167 -11.04 5.73 11.17
CA GLY A 167 -10.19 4.58 11.43
C GLY A 167 -9.42 4.65 12.76
N LEU A 168 -8.46 3.76 12.96
CA LEU A 168 -7.68 3.65 14.20
C LEU A 168 -6.88 4.91 14.55
N GLY A 169 -6.62 5.78 13.57
CA GLY A 169 -5.97 7.07 13.80
C GLY A 169 -6.74 8.00 14.74
N LEU A 170 -8.07 7.85 14.85
CA LEU A 170 -8.89 8.59 15.80
C LEU A 170 -8.47 8.33 17.25
N LEU A 171 -8.07 7.10 17.58
CA LEU A 171 -7.58 6.77 18.92
C LEU A 171 -6.30 7.54 19.25
N LEU A 172 -5.38 7.64 18.28
CA LEU A 172 -4.15 8.39 18.44
C LEU A 172 -4.43 9.89 18.60
N LEU A 173 -5.25 10.42 17.70
CA LEU A 173 -5.59 11.84 17.69
C LEU A 173 -6.32 12.28 18.96
N ASN A 174 -7.33 11.53 19.38
CA ASN A 174 -8.10 11.80 20.60
C ASN A 174 -7.27 11.54 21.86
N GLY A 175 -6.41 10.49 21.87
CA GLY A 175 -5.51 10.22 22.97
C GLY A 175 -4.50 11.34 23.19
N ILE A 176 -3.93 11.90 22.12
CA ILE A 176 -3.03 13.06 22.19
C ILE A 176 -3.80 14.31 22.63
N GLY A 177 -4.94 14.62 22.01
CA GLY A 177 -5.74 15.80 22.29
C GLY A 177 -6.34 15.81 23.69
N GLY A 178 -6.77 14.65 24.18
CA GLY A 178 -7.32 14.47 25.54
C GLY A 178 -6.29 14.12 26.62
N SER A 179 -5.00 13.99 26.26
CA SER A 179 -3.93 13.50 27.16
C SER A 179 -4.27 12.14 27.79
N ASP A 180 -5.05 11.30 27.09
CA ASP A 180 -5.39 9.94 27.52
C ASP A 180 -4.40 8.93 26.95
N ILE A 181 -3.41 8.59 27.77
CA ILE A 181 -2.34 7.65 27.41
C ILE A 181 -2.87 6.23 27.14
N ARG A 182 -4.01 5.83 27.73
CA ARG A 182 -4.63 4.51 27.52
C ARG A 182 -5.14 4.39 26.11
N MET A 183 -5.85 5.42 25.64
CA MET A 183 -6.39 5.52 24.29
C MET A 183 -5.26 5.56 23.26
N LEU A 184 -4.20 6.32 23.54
CA LEU A 184 -3.02 6.42 22.68
C LEU A 184 -2.32 5.06 22.51
N ILE A 185 -2.04 4.37 23.61
CA ILE A 185 -1.39 3.05 23.59
C ILE A 185 -2.29 2.02 22.91
N ALA A 186 -3.60 2.01 23.21
CA ALA A 186 -4.55 1.12 22.53
C ALA A 186 -4.55 1.32 21.02
N GLY A 187 -4.59 2.57 20.55
CA GLY A 187 -4.52 2.89 19.13
C GLY A 187 -3.23 2.42 18.47
N ALA A 188 -2.08 2.68 19.12
CA ALA A 188 -0.78 2.25 18.61
C ALA A 188 -0.67 0.72 18.51
N VAL A 189 -1.08 0.00 19.57
CA VAL A 189 -1.08 -1.47 19.60
C VAL A 189 -1.97 -2.04 18.49
N MET A 190 -3.19 -1.52 18.30
CA MET A 190 -4.11 -1.99 17.28
C MET A 190 -3.58 -1.75 15.86
N ILE A 191 -2.94 -0.60 15.60
CA ILE A 191 -2.31 -0.31 14.29
C ILE A 191 -1.15 -1.26 14.04
N CYS A 192 -0.28 -1.49 15.03
CA CYS A 192 0.83 -2.44 14.92
C CYS A 192 0.33 -3.88 14.67
N LEU A 193 -0.67 -4.33 15.42
CA LEU A 193 -1.27 -5.66 15.24
C LEU A 193 -1.86 -5.81 13.83
N LEU A 194 -2.61 -4.80 13.37
CA LEU A 194 -3.18 -4.80 12.04
C LEU A 194 -2.09 -4.90 10.96
N ALA A 195 -0.98 -4.15 11.11
CA ALA A 195 0.14 -4.19 10.17
C ALA A 195 0.81 -5.57 10.14
N VAL A 196 1.08 -6.17 11.29
CA VAL A 196 1.69 -7.50 11.40
C VAL A 196 0.79 -8.58 10.81
N VAL A 197 -0.51 -8.54 11.13
CA VAL A 197 -1.48 -9.52 10.62
C VAL A 197 -1.59 -9.42 9.10
N LEU A 198 -1.70 -8.22 8.53
CA LEU A 198 -1.79 -8.04 7.09
C LEU A 198 -0.49 -8.43 6.38
N ASP A 199 0.67 -8.10 6.93
CA ASP A 199 1.95 -8.54 6.37
C ASP A 199 2.07 -10.06 6.36
N TRP A 200 1.68 -10.72 7.45
CA TRP A 200 1.67 -12.18 7.53
C TRP A 200 0.70 -12.81 6.51
N LEU A 201 -0.52 -12.28 6.37
CA LEU A 201 -1.49 -12.75 5.38
C LEU A 201 -0.98 -12.60 3.96
N LEU A 202 -0.40 -11.43 3.63
CA LEU A 202 0.19 -11.18 2.33
C LEU A 202 1.40 -12.07 2.05
N HIS A 203 2.23 -12.36 3.07
CA HIS A 203 3.32 -13.32 2.95
C HIS A 203 2.81 -14.73 2.66
N ARG A 204 1.75 -15.18 3.33
CA ARG A 204 1.11 -16.47 3.04
C ARG A 204 0.55 -16.52 1.62
N LEU A 205 -0.10 -15.43 1.18
CA LEU A 205 -0.62 -15.31 -0.17
C LEU A 205 0.52 -15.34 -1.21
N GLN A 206 1.62 -14.65 -0.95
CA GLN A 206 2.83 -14.68 -1.78
C GLN A 206 3.33 -16.11 -1.97
N ILE A 207 3.50 -16.87 -0.87
CA ILE A 207 3.94 -18.27 -0.93
C ILE A 207 2.95 -19.13 -1.72
N ALA A 208 1.66 -18.94 -1.56
CA ALA A 208 0.64 -19.71 -2.26
C ALA A 208 0.65 -19.47 -3.77
N LEU A 209 0.89 -18.22 -4.19
CA LEU A 209 0.89 -17.83 -5.61
C LEU A 209 2.25 -18.03 -6.29
N THR A 210 3.35 -18.15 -5.53
CA THR A 210 4.68 -18.40 -6.10
C THR A 210 4.83 -19.88 -6.49
N PRO A 211 5.25 -20.17 -7.74
CA PRO A 211 5.46 -21.54 -8.20
C PRO A 211 6.50 -22.30 -7.35
N LYS A 212 6.31 -23.62 -7.18
CA LYS A 212 7.14 -24.44 -6.28
C LYS A 212 8.63 -24.48 -6.62
N GLY A 213 9.05 -24.12 -7.82
CA GLY A 213 10.46 -24.07 -8.24
C GLY A 213 11.18 -22.74 -7.99
N ILE A 214 10.46 -21.71 -7.46
CA ILE A 214 10.97 -20.33 -7.30
C ILE A 214 10.89 -19.89 -5.82
N ARG A 215 10.39 -20.76 -4.95
CA ARG A 215 10.22 -20.49 -3.49
C ARG A 215 11.54 -20.48 -2.75
#